data_437d268c63dfd0e94cabbc5e52f5cd14
#
_entry.id   437d268c63dfd0e94cabbc5e52f5cd14
#
_cell.length_a   1.000
_cell.length_b   1.000
_cell.length_c   1.000
_cell.angle_alpha   90.00
_cell.angle_beta   90.00
_cell.angle_gamma   90.00
#
_symmetry.space_group_name_H-M   'P 1'
#
loop_
_entity.id
_entity.type
_entity.pdbx_description
1 polymer ?
#
loop_
_entity_poly.entity_id
_entity_poly.type
_entity_poly.pdbx_seq_one_letter_code
_entity_poly.pdbx_strand_id
1 'polypeptide(L)'
;MIKRKSFTLIELVVCLAIISVMVIVVRVNFVNNKKTIANEELYLIAESIENAKVFSIENNKIVKLKSDSTKETFEISSGEFVFKKIYCKHLNILNDIELEINTNGIPSVGKTFKFSYDKQNFEIRIRPVTGFVNVIKNEK
;
A
#
# COMPACT_ATOMS: atom_id res chain seq x y z
N MET A 1 -9.96 -56.20 -27.61
CA MET A 1 -10.37 -55.03 -28.44
C MET A 1 -10.67 -53.86 -27.49
N ILE A 2 -9.80 -52.87 -27.42
CA ILE A 2 -10.03 -51.68 -26.61
C ILE A 2 -10.96 -50.74 -27.38
N LYS A 3 -12.21 -50.62 -26.95
CA LYS A 3 -13.16 -49.63 -27.51
C LYS A 3 -12.63 -48.25 -27.16
N ARG A 4 -12.03 -47.54 -28.10
CA ARG A 4 -11.72 -46.10 -27.97
C ARG A 4 -13.06 -45.36 -27.97
N LYS A 5 -13.45 -44.86 -26.80
CA LYS A 5 -14.57 -43.91 -26.71
C LYS A 5 -14.11 -42.63 -27.39
N SER A 6 -14.69 -42.27 -28.50
CA SER A 6 -14.49 -40.94 -29.12
C SER A 6 -15.30 -39.92 -28.36
N PHE A 7 -14.69 -38.76 -28.11
CA PHE A 7 -15.36 -37.60 -27.49
C PHE A 7 -16.54 -37.17 -28.36
N THR A 8 -17.67 -36.93 -27.71
CA THR A 8 -18.83 -36.38 -28.42
C THR A 8 -18.66 -34.87 -28.59
N LEU A 9 -19.26 -34.29 -29.64
CA LEU A 9 -19.21 -32.86 -29.91
C LEU A 9 -19.75 -32.04 -28.71
N ILE A 10 -20.76 -32.59 -28.03
CA ILE A 10 -21.34 -31.92 -26.85
C ILE A 10 -20.39 -31.90 -25.66
N GLU A 11 -19.60 -32.94 -25.41
CA GLU A 11 -18.58 -32.94 -24.37
C GLU A 11 -17.50 -31.88 -24.61
N LEU A 12 -17.10 -31.71 -25.87
CA LEU A 12 -16.13 -30.69 -26.26
C LEU A 12 -16.67 -29.27 -26.00
N VAL A 13 -17.92 -29.00 -26.35
CA VAL A 13 -18.57 -27.70 -26.12
C VAL A 13 -18.70 -27.43 -24.63
N VAL A 14 -19.09 -28.42 -23.83
CA VAL A 14 -19.19 -28.27 -22.37
C VAL A 14 -17.81 -27.99 -21.74
N CYS A 15 -16.76 -28.70 -22.15
CA CYS A 15 -15.40 -28.44 -21.67
C CYS A 15 -14.93 -27.01 -21.99
N LEU A 16 -15.19 -26.52 -23.22
CA LEU A 16 -14.83 -25.16 -23.61
C LEU A 16 -15.61 -24.11 -22.79
N ALA A 17 -16.88 -24.36 -22.50
CA ALA A 17 -17.68 -23.48 -21.67
C ALA A 17 -17.11 -23.38 -20.23
N ILE A 18 -16.75 -24.51 -19.63
CA ILE A 18 -16.17 -24.57 -18.29
C ILE A 18 -14.81 -23.82 -18.25
N ILE A 19 -13.95 -24.05 -19.23
CA ILE A 19 -12.64 -23.37 -19.32
C ILE A 19 -12.84 -21.86 -19.45
N SER A 20 -13.79 -21.41 -20.27
CA SER A 20 -14.09 -19.97 -20.45
C SER A 20 -14.51 -19.32 -19.14
N VAL A 21 -15.36 -19.96 -18.35
CA VAL A 21 -15.79 -19.46 -17.04
C VAL A 21 -14.60 -19.41 -16.07
N MET A 22 -13.76 -20.44 -16.04
CA MET A 22 -12.57 -20.46 -15.18
C MET A 22 -11.60 -19.32 -15.49
N VAL A 23 -11.36 -19.01 -16.76
CA VAL A 23 -10.49 -17.90 -17.19
C VAL A 23 -11.03 -16.57 -16.70
N ILE A 24 -12.34 -16.34 -16.76
CA ILE A 24 -12.97 -15.10 -16.27
C ILE A 24 -12.80 -14.98 -14.76
N VAL A 25 -13.07 -16.03 -13.99
CA VAL A 25 -12.94 -16.02 -12.52
C VAL A 25 -11.51 -15.75 -12.09
N VAL A 26 -10.53 -16.39 -12.73
CA VAL A 26 -9.11 -16.17 -12.44
C VAL A 26 -8.72 -14.70 -12.70
N ARG A 27 -9.15 -14.12 -13.83
CA ARG A 27 -8.81 -12.74 -14.17
C ARG A 27 -9.37 -11.73 -13.18
N VAL A 28 -10.60 -11.92 -12.70
CA VAL A 28 -11.23 -11.04 -11.69
C VAL A 28 -10.46 -11.09 -10.37
N ASN A 29 -10.03 -12.28 -9.92
CA ASN A 29 -9.27 -12.43 -8.69
C ASN A 29 -7.90 -11.76 -8.74
N PHE A 30 -7.18 -11.84 -9.88
CA PHE A 30 -5.87 -11.18 -10.02
C PHE A 30 -5.94 -9.65 -9.97
N VAL A 31 -6.97 -9.04 -10.54
CA VAL A 31 -7.16 -7.58 -10.51
C VAL A 31 -7.48 -7.11 -9.09
N ASN A 32 -8.34 -7.82 -8.37
CA ASN A 32 -8.69 -7.48 -7.00
C ASN A 32 -7.48 -7.60 -6.05
N ASN A 33 -6.61 -8.61 -6.23
CA ASN A 33 -5.44 -8.78 -5.40
C ASN A 33 -4.47 -7.59 -5.47
N LYS A 34 -4.20 -7.02 -6.64
CA LYS A 34 -3.29 -5.87 -6.78
C LYS A 34 -3.82 -4.62 -6.05
N LYS A 35 -5.12 -4.35 -6.15
CA LYS A 35 -5.76 -3.25 -5.42
C LYS A 35 -5.70 -3.47 -3.91
N THR A 36 -5.90 -4.71 -3.46
CA THR A 36 -5.79 -5.08 -2.05
C THR A 36 -4.37 -4.86 -1.55
N ILE A 37 -3.35 -5.32 -2.28
CA ILE A 37 -1.94 -5.14 -1.91
C ILE A 37 -1.57 -3.65 -1.83
N ALA A 38 -2.00 -2.81 -2.79
CA ALA A 38 -1.76 -1.37 -2.73
C ALA A 38 -2.40 -0.71 -1.50
N ASN A 39 -3.61 -1.15 -1.11
CA ASN A 39 -4.23 -0.71 0.13
C ASN A 39 -3.46 -1.17 1.37
N GLU A 40 -2.96 -2.40 1.38
CA GLU A 40 -2.14 -2.94 2.48
C GLU A 40 -0.84 -2.14 2.64
N GLU A 41 -0.16 -1.79 1.54
CA GLU A 41 1.03 -0.92 1.57
C GLU A 41 0.70 0.46 2.17
N LEU A 42 -0.44 1.05 1.79
CA LEU A 42 -0.89 2.34 2.32
C LEU A 42 -1.16 2.29 3.83
N TYR A 43 -1.86 1.27 4.30
CA TYR A 43 -2.13 1.08 5.72
C TYR A 43 -0.87 0.74 6.52
N LEU A 44 0.06 -0.02 5.92
CA LEU A 44 1.35 -0.31 6.54
C LEU A 44 2.17 0.98 6.78
N ILE A 45 2.12 1.94 5.83
CA ILE A 45 2.76 3.24 6.01
C ILE A 45 2.06 4.01 7.14
N ALA A 46 0.74 4.09 7.14
CA ALA A 46 -0.02 4.80 8.17
C ALA A 46 0.23 4.23 9.57
N GLU A 47 0.20 2.90 9.73
CA GLU A 47 0.54 2.22 10.98
C GLU A 47 1.98 2.49 11.41
N SER A 48 2.91 2.50 10.45
CA SER A 48 4.31 2.78 10.74
C SER A 48 4.53 4.21 11.23
N ILE A 49 3.74 5.17 10.77
CA ILE A 49 3.74 6.55 11.27
C ILE A 49 3.23 6.59 12.72
N GLU A 50 2.15 5.87 13.03
CA GLU A 50 1.65 5.79 14.41
C GLU A 50 2.68 5.14 15.35
N ASN A 51 3.32 4.05 14.92
CA ASN A 51 4.39 3.41 15.68
C ASN A 51 5.60 4.33 15.86
N ALA A 52 5.93 5.16 14.88
CA ALA A 52 6.99 6.17 14.98
C ALA A 52 6.69 7.23 16.03
N LYS A 53 5.43 7.64 16.20
CA LYS A 53 4.99 8.56 17.26
C LYS A 53 5.16 7.92 18.63
N VAL A 54 4.69 6.67 18.81
CA VAL A 54 4.87 5.93 20.05
C VAL A 54 6.35 5.80 20.39
N PHE A 55 7.18 5.41 19.42
CA PHE A 55 8.62 5.31 19.60
C PHE A 55 9.26 6.63 20.05
N SER A 56 8.83 7.77 19.46
CA SER A 56 9.38 9.08 19.83
C SER A 56 9.09 9.45 21.29
N ILE A 57 7.90 9.09 21.78
CA ILE A 57 7.47 9.31 23.16
C ILE A 57 8.24 8.40 24.12
N GLU A 58 8.24 7.10 23.84
CA GLU A 58 8.85 6.11 24.73
C GLU A 58 10.36 6.27 24.88
N ASN A 59 11.04 6.64 23.79
CA ASN A 59 12.49 6.79 23.78
C ASN A 59 12.98 8.23 23.96
N ASN A 60 12.07 9.20 24.07
CA ASN A 60 12.37 10.63 24.16
C ASN A 60 13.31 11.09 23.02
N LYS A 61 13.04 10.64 21.79
CA LYS A 61 13.85 10.93 20.60
C LYS A 61 13.01 11.52 19.48
N ILE A 62 13.62 12.43 18.72
CA ILE A 62 13.02 12.96 17.49
C ILE A 62 13.06 11.87 16.42
N VAL A 63 11.94 11.70 15.74
CA VAL A 63 11.78 10.76 14.60
C VAL A 63 11.54 11.54 13.34
N LYS A 64 12.21 11.17 12.27
CA LYS A 64 12.06 11.71 10.92
C LYS A 64 11.34 10.72 10.03
N LEU A 65 10.32 11.22 9.35
CA LEU A 65 9.59 10.51 8.29
C LEU A 65 10.02 11.12 6.96
N LYS A 66 10.42 10.30 6.01
CA LYS A 66 10.84 10.74 4.69
C LYS A 66 10.21 9.88 3.59
N SER A 67 9.60 10.54 2.61
CA SER A 67 9.17 9.90 1.36
C SER A 67 10.12 10.30 0.23
N ASP A 68 10.47 9.34 -0.61
CA ASP A 68 11.33 9.52 -1.79
C ASP A 68 10.60 8.92 -3.00
N SER A 69 10.11 9.79 -3.88
CA SER A 69 9.36 9.41 -5.07
C SER A 69 10.24 8.75 -6.14
N THR A 70 11.55 9.07 -6.15
CA THR A 70 12.48 8.49 -7.12
C THR A 70 12.81 7.04 -6.80
N LYS A 71 12.92 6.72 -5.50
CA LYS A 71 13.25 5.37 -5.01
C LYS A 71 12.02 4.57 -4.61
N GLU A 72 10.84 5.16 -4.67
CA GLU A 72 9.59 4.58 -4.19
C GLU A 72 9.73 4.02 -2.76
N THR A 73 10.34 4.84 -1.87
CA THR A 73 10.61 4.44 -0.49
C THR A 73 10.03 5.40 0.53
N PHE A 74 9.52 4.83 1.62
CA PHE A 74 9.14 5.55 2.81
C PHE A 74 10.05 5.12 3.97
N GLU A 75 10.80 6.08 4.52
CA GLU A 75 11.80 5.84 5.56
C GLU A 75 11.40 6.48 6.87
N ILE A 76 11.68 5.77 7.97
CA ILE A 76 11.50 6.24 9.33
C ILE A 76 12.84 6.10 10.05
N SER A 77 13.38 7.21 10.54
CA SER A 77 14.69 7.28 11.15
C SER A 77 14.69 8.12 12.44
N SER A 78 15.67 7.89 13.30
CA SER A 78 15.96 8.72 14.46
C SER A 78 17.46 8.96 14.52
N GLY A 79 17.88 10.21 14.31
CA GLY A 79 19.27 10.54 14.07
C GLY A 79 19.77 9.85 12.80
N GLU A 80 20.90 9.17 12.88
CA GLU A 80 21.49 8.41 11.77
C GLU A 80 20.91 6.98 11.62
N PHE A 81 20.10 6.56 12.59
CA PHE A 81 19.56 5.20 12.60
C PHE A 81 18.22 5.12 11.87
N VAL A 82 18.19 4.39 10.74
CA VAL A 82 16.96 4.06 10.01
C VAL A 82 16.40 2.76 10.60
N PHE A 83 15.28 2.84 11.31
CA PHE A 83 14.69 1.65 11.93
C PHE A 83 13.54 1.03 11.11
N LYS A 84 13.01 1.75 10.12
CA LYS A 84 12.06 1.19 9.16
C LYS A 84 12.21 1.83 7.80
N LYS A 85 12.25 0.98 6.77
CA LYS A 85 12.24 1.38 5.37
C LYS A 85 11.22 0.52 4.63
N ILE A 86 10.23 1.16 4.03
CA ILE A 86 9.16 0.52 3.28
C ILE A 86 9.39 0.82 1.81
N TYR A 87 9.46 -0.24 1.00
CA TYR A 87 9.53 -0.14 -0.45
C TYR A 87 8.11 -0.30 -1.01
N CYS A 88 7.60 0.74 -1.64
CA CYS A 88 6.30 0.72 -2.29
C CYS A 88 6.45 -0.01 -3.64
N LYS A 89 5.87 -1.19 -3.75
CA LYS A 89 5.93 -2.00 -4.98
C LYS A 89 4.73 -1.75 -5.89
N HIS A 90 3.63 -1.33 -5.31
CA HIS A 90 2.36 -1.12 -5.99
C HIS A 90 1.87 0.31 -5.89
N LEU A 91 2.19 1.00 -4.79
CA LEU A 91 1.92 2.43 -4.64
C LEU A 91 3.06 3.25 -5.23
N ASN A 92 2.73 4.23 -6.05
CA ASN A 92 3.69 5.26 -6.48
C ASN A 92 3.64 6.43 -5.50
N ILE A 93 4.79 6.89 -5.04
CA ILE A 93 4.93 8.07 -4.18
C ILE A 93 4.94 9.31 -5.08
N LEU A 94 4.02 10.25 -4.85
CA LEU A 94 3.84 11.42 -5.71
C LEU A 94 4.60 12.66 -5.24
N ASN A 95 5.09 12.67 -3.99
CA ASN A 95 5.78 13.82 -3.44
C ASN A 95 6.90 13.42 -2.47
N ASP A 96 7.97 14.19 -2.52
CA ASP A 96 9.09 14.06 -1.60
C ASP A 96 8.82 14.95 -0.39
N ILE A 97 8.66 14.34 0.76
CA ILE A 97 8.36 15.03 2.02
C ILE A 97 9.26 14.50 3.12
N GLU A 98 9.78 15.43 3.90
CA GLU A 98 10.41 15.15 5.17
C GLU A 98 9.60 15.82 6.29
N LEU A 99 9.29 15.06 7.34
CA LEU A 99 8.52 15.49 8.50
C LEU A 99 9.19 15.02 9.77
N GLU A 100 9.39 15.91 10.72
CA GLU A 100 9.90 15.58 12.04
C GLU A 100 8.76 15.46 13.06
N ILE A 101 8.84 14.41 13.87
CA ILE A 101 7.99 14.18 15.04
C ILE A 101 8.86 14.40 16.27
N ASN A 102 8.42 15.31 17.14
CA ASN A 102 9.14 15.64 18.36
C ASN A 102 8.99 14.52 19.43
N THR A 103 9.69 14.66 20.54
CA THR A 103 9.69 13.71 21.66
C THR A 103 8.33 13.51 22.34
N ASN A 104 7.36 14.38 22.08
CA ASN A 104 5.99 14.27 22.57
C ASN A 104 5.05 13.57 21.55
N GLY A 105 5.59 13.02 20.45
CA GLY A 105 4.80 12.40 19.40
C GLY A 105 4.05 13.38 18.49
N ILE A 106 4.39 14.69 18.57
CA ILE A 106 3.71 15.73 17.84
C ILE A 106 4.56 16.11 16.62
N PRO A 107 3.98 16.16 15.41
CA PRO A 107 4.69 16.60 14.21
C PRO A 107 5.01 18.09 14.27
N SER A 108 6.17 18.47 13.76
CA SER A 108 6.63 19.87 13.70
C SER A 108 5.69 20.75 12.88
N VAL A 109 5.15 20.19 11.80
CA VAL A 109 4.18 20.84 10.89
C VAL A 109 3.19 19.80 10.36
N GLY A 110 2.03 20.24 9.89
CA GLY A 110 1.10 19.34 9.16
C GLY A 110 1.63 19.06 7.76
N LYS A 111 1.64 17.80 7.36
CA LYS A 111 2.07 17.35 6.03
C LYS A 111 1.09 16.34 5.45
N THR A 112 1.09 16.26 4.11
CA THR A 112 0.29 15.29 3.38
C THR A 112 1.18 14.51 2.43
N PHE A 113 1.35 13.22 2.71
CA PHE A 113 2.01 12.28 1.82
C PHE A 113 0.99 11.83 0.77
N LYS A 114 1.37 11.94 -0.50
CA LYS A 114 0.49 11.61 -1.63
C LYS A 114 1.00 10.37 -2.34
N PHE A 115 0.07 9.47 -2.63
CA PHE A 115 0.33 8.21 -3.30
C PHE A 115 -0.66 8.02 -4.45
N SER A 116 -0.30 7.19 -5.42
CA SER A 116 -1.23 6.78 -6.47
C SER A 116 -1.09 5.29 -6.77
N TYR A 117 -2.20 4.69 -7.16
CA TYR A 117 -2.24 3.35 -7.74
C TYR A 117 -3.27 3.35 -8.87
N ASP A 118 -2.84 2.96 -10.06
CA ASP A 118 -3.66 3.03 -11.27
C ASP A 118 -4.21 4.46 -11.48
N LYS A 119 -5.51 4.65 -11.48
CA LYS A 119 -6.16 5.97 -11.62
C LYS A 119 -6.66 6.56 -10.29
N GLN A 120 -6.35 5.91 -9.18
CA GLN A 120 -6.78 6.34 -7.84
C GLN A 120 -5.67 7.07 -7.12
N ASN A 121 -6.02 8.16 -6.43
CA ASN A 121 -5.11 8.90 -5.59
C ASN A 121 -5.43 8.67 -4.11
N PHE A 122 -4.37 8.57 -3.31
CA PHE A 122 -4.45 8.36 -1.88
C PHE A 122 -3.63 9.42 -1.17
N GLU A 123 -4.07 9.82 0.00
CA GLU A 123 -3.37 10.79 0.83
C GLU A 123 -3.28 10.27 2.27
N ILE A 124 -2.10 10.36 2.87
CA ILE A 124 -1.90 10.23 4.31
C ILE A 124 -1.63 11.63 4.84
N ARG A 125 -2.63 12.18 5.53
CA ARG A 125 -2.56 13.52 6.09
C ARG A 125 -2.28 13.47 7.58
N ILE A 126 -1.19 14.11 8.00
CA ILE A 126 -0.82 14.23 9.40
C ILE A 126 -1.19 15.64 9.85
N ARG A 127 -2.07 15.74 10.84
CA ARG A 127 -2.49 17.05 11.38
C ARG A 127 -1.42 17.60 12.31
N PRO A 128 -1.13 18.90 12.24
CA PRO A 128 -0.27 19.58 13.21
C PRO A 128 -0.94 19.53 14.58
N VAL A 129 -0.18 19.69 15.65
CA VAL A 129 -0.61 19.77 17.05
C VAL A 129 -1.12 18.43 17.63
N THR A 130 -2.00 17.73 16.94
CA THR A 130 -2.56 16.45 17.41
C THR A 130 -1.80 15.23 16.91
N GLY A 131 -1.03 15.37 15.81
CA GLY A 131 -0.38 14.26 15.15
C GLY A 131 -1.36 13.20 14.58
N PHE A 132 -2.65 13.54 14.45
CA PHE A 132 -3.65 12.61 13.95
C PHE A 132 -3.36 12.24 12.50
N VAL A 133 -3.26 10.94 12.23
CA VAL A 133 -3.02 10.37 10.89
C VAL A 133 -4.34 10.00 10.26
N ASN A 134 -4.66 10.60 9.12
CA ASN A 134 -5.87 10.34 8.36
C ASN A 134 -5.53 9.83 6.97
N VAL A 135 -6.09 8.67 6.60
CA VAL A 135 -5.96 8.09 5.26
C VAL A 135 -7.18 8.49 4.44
N ILE A 136 -6.95 9.21 3.36
CA ILE A 136 -8.00 9.70 2.46
C ILE A 136 -7.84 8.98 1.13
N LYS A 137 -8.93 8.41 0.63
CA LYS A 137 -9.03 7.77 -0.69
C LYS A 137 -9.86 8.68 -1.58
N ASN A 138 -9.23 9.28 -2.58
CA ASN A 138 -9.93 10.09 -3.57
C ASN A 138 -10.25 9.20 -4.77
N GLU A 139 -11.48 8.70 -4.81
CA GLU A 139 -12.01 8.05 -6.02
C GLU A 139 -12.38 9.16 -7.02
N LYS A 140 -11.78 9.05 -8.23
CA LYS A 140 -12.19 9.89 -9.37
C LYS A 140 -13.32 9.22 -10.11
#